data_fadca2c8a6569ea663bcb8a1ac970373
#
_entry.id   fadca2c8a6569ea663bcb8a1ac970373
#
_cell.length_a   1.000
_cell.length_b   1.000
_cell.length_c   1.000
_cell.angle_alpha   90.00
_cell.angle_beta   90.00
_cell.angle_gamma   90.00
#
_symmetry.space_group_name_H-M   'P 1'
#
loop_
_entity.id
_entity.type
_entity.pdbx_description
1 polymer ?
#
loop_
_entity_poly.entity_id
_entity_poly.type
_entity_poly.pdbx_seq_one_letter_code
_entity_poly.pdbx_strand_id
1 'polypeptide(L)'
;MKKLIIIPAYNESESIEKTVRDIIENAPSFDYVVINDCSTDNTRQICEDNGFNIVNLPVNLGIGGAVQTGYLYAERYGYDIAVPVSYTHLTLPT
;
A
#
# COMPACT_ATOMS: atom_id res chain seq x y z
N MET A 1 17.31 0.19 11.17
CA MET A 1 16.19 1.13 10.98
C MET A 1 15.09 0.44 10.20
N LYS A 2 13.88 0.43 10.74
CA LYS A 2 12.72 -0.16 10.05
C LYS A 2 12.04 0.89 9.19
N LYS A 3 11.85 0.57 7.91
CA LYS A 3 11.29 1.50 6.93
C LYS A 3 10.09 0.87 6.24
N LEU A 4 9.02 1.61 6.12
CA LEU A 4 7.76 1.11 5.56
C LEU A 4 7.31 1.97 4.38
N ILE A 5 6.87 1.31 3.31
CA ILE A 5 6.18 1.97 2.22
C ILE A 5 4.69 1.70 2.36
N ILE A 6 3.90 2.76 2.38
CA ILE A 6 2.44 2.70 2.49
C ILE A 6 1.87 2.82 1.09
N ILE A 7 1.08 1.82 0.69
CA ILE A 7 0.50 1.75 -0.66
C ILE A 7 -1.01 1.86 -0.52
N PRO A 8 -1.56 3.09 -0.57
CA PRO A 8 -3.02 3.23 -0.55
C PRO A 8 -3.59 2.73 -1.88
N ALA A 9 -4.64 1.95 -1.83
CA ALA A 9 -5.22 1.36 -3.02
C ALA A 9 -6.74 1.40 -2.97
N TYR A 10 -7.34 1.91 -4.04
CA TYR A 10 -8.78 1.86 -4.21
C TYR A 10 -9.07 1.53 -5.67
N ASN A 11 -9.64 0.33 -5.89
CA ASN A 11 -9.98 -0.15 -7.24
C ASN A 11 -8.76 -0.13 -8.18
N GLU A 12 -7.67 -0.71 -7.70
CA GLU A 12 -6.40 -0.76 -8.44
C GLU A 12 -6.09 -2.16 -8.95
N SER A 13 -7.11 -2.96 -9.26
CA SER A 13 -6.90 -4.35 -9.63
C SER A 13 -5.99 -4.54 -10.85
N GLU A 14 -5.94 -3.55 -11.76
CA GLU A 14 -5.11 -3.66 -12.95
C GLU A 14 -3.63 -3.39 -12.70
N SER A 15 -3.31 -2.71 -11.60
CA SER A 15 -1.94 -2.24 -11.37
C SER A 15 -1.33 -2.66 -10.04
N ILE A 16 -2.15 -3.16 -9.11
CA ILE A 16 -1.67 -3.42 -7.76
C ILE A 16 -0.55 -4.46 -7.72
N GLU A 17 -0.68 -5.52 -8.47
CA GLU A 17 0.35 -6.56 -8.45
C GLU A 17 1.69 -6.03 -8.95
N LYS A 18 1.67 -5.32 -10.08
CA LYS A 18 2.88 -4.75 -10.64
C LYS A 18 3.51 -3.75 -9.67
N THR A 19 2.70 -2.90 -9.07
CA THR A 19 3.20 -1.88 -8.14
C THR A 19 3.89 -2.52 -6.95
N VAL A 20 3.27 -3.54 -6.33
CA VAL A 20 3.87 -4.21 -5.19
C VAL A 20 5.16 -4.92 -5.58
N ARG A 21 5.15 -5.61 -6.73
CA ARG A 21 6.36 -6.33 -7.17
C ARG A 21 7.48 -5.37 -7.51
N ASP A 22 7.17 -4.22 -8.11
CA ASP A 22 8.19 -3.20 -8.37
C ASP A 22 8.80 -2.68 -7.07
N ILE A 23 7.99 -2.49 -6.04
CA ILE A 23 8.49 -2.04 -4.73
C ILE A 23 9.38 -3.10 -4.10
N ILE A 24 8.96 -4.35 -4.12
CA ILE A 24 9.75 -5.45 -3.56
C ILE A 24 11.11 -5.52 -4.26
N GLU A 25 11.11 -5.38 -5.59
CA GLU A 25 12.33 -5.51 -6.37
C GLU A 25 13.25 -4.30 -6.23
N ASN A 26 12.68 -3.09 -6.21
CA ASN A 26 13.48 -1.87 -6.29
C ASN A 26 13.76 -1.23 -4.93
N ALA A 27 13.06 -1.64 -3.89
CA ALA A 27 13.26 -1.13 -2.54
C ALA A 27 13.30 -2.28 -1.55
N PRO A 28 14.25 -3.21 -1.69
CA PRO A 28 14.27 -4.43 -0.87
C PRO A 28 14.56 -4.16 0.61
N SER A 29 15.10 -2.98 0.93
CA SER A 29 15.34 -2.63 2.33
C SER A 29 14.11 -2.07 3.03
N PHE A 30 13.02 -1.85 2.28
CA PHE A 30 11.76 -1.38 2.84
C PHE A 30 10.77 -2.53 2.99
N ASP A 31 10.02 -2.52 4.08
CA ASP A 31 8.79 -3.27 4.14
C ASP A 31 7.69 -2.48 3.45
N TYR A 32 6.58 -3.11 3.19
CA TYR A 32 5.44 -2.43 2.58
C TYR A 32 4.14 -2.94 3.18
N VAL A 33 3.10 -2.12 3.08
CA VAL A 33 1.73 -2.55 3.38
C VAL A 33 0.79 -1.89 2.39
N VAL A 34 -0.13 -2.69 1.84
CA VAL A 34 -1.21 -2.17 1.00
C VAL A 34 -2.36 -1.81 1.92
N ILE A 35 -2.84 -0.59 1.84
CA ILE A 35 -4.04 -0.17 2.56
C ILE A 35 -5.17 -0.16 1.55
N ASN A 36 -5.96 -1.22 1.57
CA ASN A 36 -7.09 -1.35 0.66
C ASN A 36 -8.28 -0.56 1.19
N ASP A 37 -8.61 0.51 0.51
CA ASP A 37 -9.61 1.49 0.94
C ASP A 37 -11.02 1.05 0.54
N CYS A 38 -11.37 -0.18 0.90
CA CYS A 38 -12.69 -0.76 0.63
C CYS A 38 -12.98 -0.85 -0.87
N SER A 39 -12.04 -1.40 -1.64
CA SER A 39 -12.19 -1.57 -3.07
C SER A 39 -13.40 -2.45 -3.41
N THR A 40 -14.05 -2.13 -4.51
CA THR A 40 -15.20 -2.88 -5.01
C THR A 40 -14.82 -3.85 -6.14
N ASP A 41 -13.57 -3.80 -6.59
CA ASP A 41 -13.06 -4.70 -7.63
C ASP A 41 -12.24 -5.84 -7.00
N ASN A 42 -11.37 -6.47 -7.77
CA ASN A 42 -10.56 -7.61 -7.33
C ASN A 42 -9.26 -7.22 -6.63
N THR A 43 -9.08 -5.96 -6.25
CA THR A 43 -7.83 -5.51 -5.61
C THR A 43 -7.47 -6.38 -4.40
N ARG A 44 -8.44 -6.59 -3.51
CA ARG A 44 -8.22 -7.42 -2.32
C ARG A 44 -7.82 -8.84 -2.70
N GLN A 45 -8.56 -9.43 -3.62
CA GLN A 45 -8.32 -10.83 -4.01
C GLN A 45 -6.93 -11.00 -4.61
N ILE A 46 -6.51 -10.06 -5.44
CA ILE A 46 -5.19 -10.11 -6.06
C ILE A 46 -4.10 -10.06 -4.99
N CYS A 47 -4.25 -9.18 -4.02
CA CYS A 47 -3.28 -9.09 -2.94
C CYS A 47 -3.24 -10.37 -2.10
N GLU A 48 -4.40 -10.94 -1.79
CA GLU A 48 -4.46 -12.17 -1.00
C GLU A 48 -3.88 -13.35 -1.76
N ASP A 49 -4.19 -13.47 -3.04
CA ASP A 49 -3.68 -14.56 -3.87
C ASP A 49 -2.16 -14.52 -4.02
N ASN A 50 -1.57 -13.34 -3.98
CA ASN A 50 -0.12 -13.18 -4.09
C ASN A 50 0.59 -13.17 -2.74
N GLY A 51 -0.14 -13.27 -1.64
CA GLY A 51 0.45 -13.24 -0.31
C GLY A 51 1.00 -11.88 0.08
N PHE A 52 0.47 -10.81 -0.49
CA PHE A 52 0.92 -9.46 -0.18
C PHE A 52 0.43 -9.01 1.19
N ASN A 53 1.21 -8.15 1.83
CA ASN A 53 0.81 -7.53 3.10
C ASN A 53 -0.30 -6.52 2.83
N ILE A 54 -1.45 -6.75 3.41
CA ILE A 54 -2.62 -5.91 3.13
C ILE A 54 -3.42 -5.66 4.40
N VAL A 55 -3.94 -4.45 4.52
CA VAL A 55 -4.94 -4.07 5.51
C VAL A 55 -6.20 -3.68 4.75
N ASN A 56 -7.32 -4.31 5.07
CA ASN A 56 -8.58 -4.03 4.40
C ASN A 56 -9.45 -3.14 5.27
N LEU A 57 -9.73 -1.94 4.78
CA LEU A 57 -10.60 -1.02 5.51
C LEU A 57 -12.07 -1.41 5.28
N PRO A 58 -12.89 -1.35 6.33
CA PRO A 58 -14.30 -1.74 6.20
C PRO A 58 -15.16 -0.71 5.49
N VAL A 59 -14.65 0.52 5.35
CA VAL A 59 -15.36 1.59 4.65
C VAL A 59 -14.34 2.37 3.84
N ASN A 60 -14.82 3.07 2.81
CA ASN A 60 -13.95 3.94 2.02
C ASN A 60 -13.68 5.22 2.80
N LEU A 61 -12.41 5.46 3.13
CA LEU A 61 -11.98 6.64 3.87
C LEU A 61 -11.38 7.72 2.98
N GLY A 62 -11.16 7.41 1.70
CA GLY A 62 -10.42 8.28 0.81
C GLY A 62 -8.91 8.16 1.01
N ILE A 63 -8.14 8.80 0.12
CA ILE A 63 -6.69 8.63 0.13
C ILE A 63 -6.07 9.15 1.44
N GLY A 64 -6.58 10.26 1.96
CA GLY A 64 -6.07 10.80 3.23
C GLY A 64 -6.26 9.83 4.39
N GLY A 65 -7.43 9.20 4.48
CA GLY A 65 -7.71 8.23 5.53
C GLY A 65 -6.92 6.94 5.36
N ALA A 66 -6.72 6.50 4.11
CA ALA A 66 -5.90 5.32 3.85
C ALA A 66 -4.44 5.56 4.23
N VAL A 67 -3.89 6.71 3.88
CA VAL A 67 -2.51 7.06 4.26
C VAL A 67 -2.38 7.18 5.77
N GLN A 68 -3.35 7.79 6.43
CA GLN A 68 -3.35 7.89 7.89
C GLN A 68 -3.34 6.51 8.53
N THR A 69 -4.14 5.59 8.00
CA THR A 69 -4.15 4.20 8.47
C THR A 69 -2.76 3.58 8.33
N GLY A 70 -2.08 3.85 7.22
CA GLY A 70 -0.71 3.36 7.03
C GLY A 70 0.27 3.91 8.06
N TYR A 71 0.14 5.18 8.42
CA TYR A 71 0.98 5.75 9.48
C TYR A 71 0.68 5.13 10.85
N LEU A 72 -0.58 4.86 11.15
CA LEU A 72 -0.95 4.17 12.39
C LEU A 72 -0.38 2.75 12.41
N TYR A 73 -0.42 2.06 11.28
CA TYR A 73 0.20 0.75 11.14
C TYR A 73 1.70 0.83 11.42
N ALA A 74 2.36 1.83 10.83
CA ALA A 74 3.80 2.02 11.03
C ALA A 74 4.13 2.25 12.50
N GLU A 75 3.36 3.09 13.18
CA GLU A 75 3.56 3.36 14.60
C GLU A 75 3.37 2.10 15.44
N ARG A 76 2.30 1.36 15.15
CA ARG A 76 1.97 0.15 15.90
C ARG A 76 3.08 -0.90 15.80
N TYR A 77 3.69 -1.03 14.65
CA TYR A 77 4.70 -2.06 14.41
C TYR A 77 6.15 -1.55 14.51
N GLY A 78 6.33 -0.34 15.02
CA GLY A 78 7.66 0.17 15.37
C GLY A 78 8.53 0.56 14.19
N TYR A 79 7.92 1.06 13.12
CA TYR A 79 8.67 1.57 11.99
C TYR A 79 9.24 2.95 12.28
N ASP A 80 10.48 3.18 11.86
CA ASP A 80 11.15 4.45 12.08
C ASP A 80 10.81 5.47 10.99
N ILE A 81 10.55 4.97 9.79
CA ILE A 81 10.23 5.80 8.62
C ILE A 81 9.03 5.17 7.91
N ALA A 82 8.09 5.99 7.49
CA ALA A 82 6.95 5.55 6.71
C ALA A 82 6.73 6.54 5.57
N VAL A 83 6.62 6.03 4.34
CA VAL A 83 6.52 6.83 3.13
C VAL A 83 5.34 6.35 2.30
N PRO A 84 4.36 7.21 2.02
CA PRO A 84 3.27 6.82 1.14
C PRO A 84 3.68 6.93 -0.32
N VAL A 85 3.11 6.05 -1.16
CA VAL A 85 3.21 6.17 -2.61
C VAL A 85 1.84 6.42 -3.18
N SER A 86 1.78 7.11 -4.31
CA SER A 86 0.51 7.42 -4.96
C SER A 86 0.43 6.76 -6.32
N TYR A 87 -0.63 6.00 -6.54
CA TYR A 87 -0.85 5.38 -7.84
C TYR A 87 -1.11 6.37 -8.93
N THR A 88 -1.86 7.42 -8.61
CA THR A 88 -2.30 8.37 -9.62
C THR A 88 -1.15 9.15 -10.22
N HIS A 89 0.02 9.07 -9.62
CA HIS A 89 1.20 9.79 -10.07
C HIS A 89 2.37 8.86 -10.29
N LEU A 90 2.08 7.69 -10.84
CA LEU A 90 3.12 6.70 -11.10
C LEU A 90 4.07 7.10 -12.20
N THR A 91 3.71 8.04 -13.00
CA THR A 91 4.69 8.70 -13.82
C THR A 91 5.52 9.55 -12.87
N LEU A 92 6.33 8.89 -12.12
CA LEU A 92 7.18 9.62 -11.22
C LEU A 92 8.05 10.55 -12.03
N PRO A 93 8.04 11.83 -11.69
CA PRO A 93 9.03 12.70 -12.23
C PRO A 93 10.34 12.23 -11.63
N THR A 94 11.00 11.51 -12.34
CA THR A 94 12.32 11.15 -11.83
C THR A 94 13.31 12.21 -12.23
#